data_81c6c17c68fbcd569307ee30c5d6d6b8
#
_entry.id   81c6c17c68fbcd569307ee30c5d6d6b8
#
_cell.length_a   1.000
_cell.length_b   1.000
_cell.length_c   1.000
_cell.angle_alpha   90.00
_cell.angle_beta   90.00
_cell.angle_gamma   90.00
#
_symmetry.space_group_name_H-M   'P 1'
#
loop_
_entity.id
_entity.type
_entity.pdbx_description
1 polymer ?
#
loop_
_entity_poly.entity_id
_entity_poly.type
_entity_poly.pdbx_seq_one_letter_code
_entity_poly.pdbx_strand_id
1 'polypeptide(L)'
;MDRLNETDIAKYTIKDSVFTNLFQDKKYLIQLYKTIHPEDKDVTEAELKDITIHNILTDDIYNDLGFLVGDRLVILVEAQSTWTENIVIRSLIYLMTTYQDYFKRTKQNLYASRKIKMPKPELYVIYTGDRKDHPEYISLSDVFFGGHTGFIDAKVKVLYGTDEDDIISQYVTFTKVYNEQMKQYGRTRETIMETIRICKDKNVLREYLQSREKEVVSIMLAMYDEKEILRE
;
A
#
# COMPACT_ATOMS: atom_id res chain seq x y z
N MET A 1 -32.70 -2.19 8.33
CA MET A 1 -31.83 -1.20 7.67
C MET A 1 -30.95 -0.61 8.77
N ASP A 2 -29.95 -1.41 9.17
CA ASP A 2 -29.03 -1.00 10.22
C ASP A 2 -28.04 0.00 9.62
N ARG A 3 -28.02 1.17 10.22
CA ARG A 3 -26.99 2.18 9.93
C ARG A 3 -25.66 1.56 10.34
N LEU A 4 -24.80 1.28 9.37
CA LEU A 4 -23.40 0.98 9.62
C LEU A 4 -22.86 2.12 10.50
N ASN A 5 -22.35 1.76 11.67
CA ASN A 5 -21.84 2.72 12.61
C ASN A 5 -20.66 3.49 11.97
N GLU A 6 -20.74 4.81 11.98
CA GLU A 6 -19.68 5.73 11.52
C GLU A 6 -18.32 5.46 12.19
N THR A 7 -18.29 4.65 13.27
CA THR A 7 -17.07 4.23 13.97
C THR A 7 -16.17 3.25 13.20
N ASP A 8 -16.66 2.61 12.13
CA ASP A 8 -15.84 1.72 11.29
C ASP A 8 -15.10 2.45 10.16
N ILE A 9 -15.44 3.71 9.91
CA ILE A 9 -14.88 4.53 8.81
C ILE A 9 -13.48 5.07 9.17
N ALA A 10 -13.11 5.14 10.43
CA ALA A 10 -11.88 5.81 10.88
C ALA A 10 -10.73 4.84 11.19
N LYS A 11 -10.46 3.88 10.31
CA LYS A 11 -9.25 3.03 10.42
C LYS A 11 -8.12 3.45 9.48
N TYR A 12 -8.07 4.72 9.09
CA TYR A 12 -6.84 5.25 8.50
C TYR A 12 -5.74 5.23 9.55
N THR A 13 -4.71 4.45 9.31
CA THR A 13 -3.51 4.57 10.12
C THR A 13 -2.68 5.73 9.55
N ILE A 14 -2.03 6.49 10.42
CA ILE A 14 -1.08 7.54 10.01
C ILE A 14 -0.05 7.03 9.00
N LYS A 15 0.33 5.76 9.13
CA LYS A 15 1.23 5.07 8.20
C LYS A 15 0.71 5.09 6.78
N ASP A 16 -0.60 4.86 6.60
CA ASP A 16 -1.23 4.76 5.28
C ASP A 16 -1.13 6.08 4.54
N SER A 17 -1.32 7.21 5.23
CA SER A 17 -1.18 8.54 4.65
C SER A 17 0.27 8.87 4.28
N VAL A 18 1.24 8.48 5.10
CA VAL A 18 2.66 8.61 4.76
C VAL A 18 3.03 7.70 3.61
N PHE A 19 2.48 6.48 3.56
CA PHE A 19 2.65 5.55 2.45
C PHE A 19 2.21 6.17 1.12
N THR A 20 0.98 6.64 1.08
CA THR A 20 0.44 7.25 -0.15
C THR A 20 1.23 8.50 -0.55
N ASN A 21 1.55 9.38 0.41
CA ASN A 21 2.31 10.59 0.14
C ASN A 21 3.71 10.29 -0.40
N LEU A 22 4.39 9.27 0.16
CA LEU A 22 5.70 8.84 -0.30
C LEU A 22 5.64 8.33 -1.74
N PHE A 23 4.74 7.39 -2.03
CA PHE A 23 4.72 6.68 -3.30
C PHE A 23 3.89 7.37 -4.41
N GLN A 24 3.18 8.46 -4.11
CA GLN A 24 2.66 9.35 -5.15
C GLN A 24 3.78 10.12 -5.88
N ASP A 25 4.95 10.27 -5.26
CA ASP A 25 6.11 10.85 -5.92
C ASP A 25 6.80 9.80 -6.79
N LYS A 26 6.88 10.07 -8.09
CA LYS A 26 7.46 9.15 -9.09
C LYS A 26 8.89 8.76 -8.78
N LYS A 27 9.64 9.64 -8.12
CA LYS A 27 11.01 9.36 -7.67
C LYS A 27 11.07 8.17 -6.70
N TYR A 28 10.13 8.07 -5.77
CA TYR A 28 10.08 6.96 -4.81
C TYR A 28 9.32 5.77 -5.38
N LEU A 29 8.33 6.02 -6.24
CA LEU A 29 7.60 4.97 -6.93
C LEU A 29 8.50 4.16 -7.85
N ILE A 30 9.45 4.79 -8.57
CA ILE A 30 10.41 4.06 -9.40
C ILE A 30 11.40 3.23 -8.57
N GLN A 31 11.78 3.72 -7.38
CA GLN A 31 12.61 2.95 -6.46
C GLN A 31 11.88 1.70 -5.97
N LEU A 32 10.60 1.86 -5.59
CA LEU A 32 9.73 0.73 -5.23
C LEU A 32 9.65 -0.29 -6.37
N TYR A 33 9.37 0.16 -7.60
CA TYR A 33 9.30 -0.73 -8.74
C TYR A 33 10.61 -1.49 -8.97
N LYS A 34 11.74 -0.82 -8.93
CA LYS A 34 13.07 -1.43 -9.10
C LYS A 34 13.45 -2.38 -7.95
N THR A 35 12.96 -2.14 -6.74
CA THR A 35 13.12 -3.09 -5.62
C THR A 35 12.33 -4.37 -5.87
N ILE A 36 11.12 -4.25 -6.42
CA ILE A 36 10.29 -5.41 -6.75
C ILE A 36 10.81 -6.14 -8.00
N HIS A 37 11.34 -5.38 -8.97
CA HIS A 37 11.82 -5.84 -10.28
C HIS A 37 13.28 -5.44 -10.52
N PRO A 38 14.24 -6.06 -9.84
CA PRO A 38 15.66 -5.72 -9.97
C PRO A 38 16.23 -6.01 -11.38
N GLU A 39 15.51 -6.81 -12.19
CA GLU A 39 15.84 -7.08 -13.59
C GLU A 39 15.55 -5.89 -14.52
N ASP A 40 14.60 -5.03 -14.17
CA ASP A 40 14.11 -3.91 -15.01
C ASP A 40 14.88 -2.60 -14.71
N LYS A 41 16.21 -2.64 -14.79
CA LYS A 41 17.09 -1.51 -14.39
C LYS A 41 16.89 -0.26 -15.24
N ASP A 42 16.54 -0.42 -16.50
CA ASP A 42 16.45 0.68 -17.49
C ASP A 42 15.11 1.42 -17.45
N VAL A 43 14.12 0.94 -16.69
CA VAL A 43 12.82 1.61 -16.53
C VAL A 43 13.02 2.98 -15.87
N THR A 44 12.36 3.99 -16.44
CA THR A 44 12.43 5.39 -15.98
C THR A 44 11.09 5.87 -15.42
N GLU A 45 11.11 6.98 -14.70
CA GLU A 45 9.90 7.62 -14.16
C GLU A 45 8.87 7.98 -15.25
N ALA A 46 9.31 8.22 -16.49
CA ALA A 46 8.44 8.56 -17.61
C ALA A 46 7.55 7.39 -18.05
N GLU A 47 7.94 6.15 -17.75
CA GLU A 47 7.18 4.93 -18.08
C GLU A 47 6.13 4.58 -17.04
N LEU A 48 6.19 5.23 -15.86
CA LEU A 48 5.20 5.06 -14.79
C LEU A 48 3.90 5.81 -15.13
N LYS A 49 2.80 5.07 -15.13
CA LYS A 49 1.46 5.62 -15.30
C LYS A 49 0.64 5.34 -14.06
N ASP A 50 0.24 6.39 -13.39
CA ASP A 50 -0.58 6.28 -12.19
C ASP A 50 -1.98 5.74 -12.52
N ILE A 51 -2.46 4.84 -11.71
CA ILE A 51 -3.83 4.32 -11.74
C ILE A 51 -4.44 4.61 -10.38
N THR A 52 -5.57 5.31 -10.39
CA THR A 52 -6.33 5.53 -9.16
C THR A 52 -7.03 4.23 -8.80
N ILE A 53 -6.74 3.69 -7.63
CA ILE A 53 -7.49 2.59 -7.05
C ILE A 53 -8.65 3.20 -6.26
N HIS A 54 -9.88 2.92 -6.70
CA HIS A 54 -11.08 3.31 -5.98
C HIS A 54 -11.46 2.23 -4.98
N ASN A 55 -11.77 2.65 -3.77
CA ASN A 55 -12.32 1.72 -2.81
C ASN A 55 -13.81 1.45 -3.10
N ILE A 56 -14.12 0.18 -3.34
CA ILE A 56 -15.48 -0.28 -3.61
C ILE A 56 -16.25 -0.58 -2.31
N LEU A 57 -15.54 -0.84 -1.23
CA LEU A 57 -16.13 -1.30 0.03
C LEU A 57 -16.59 -0.13 0.91
N THR A 58 -15.99 1.04 0.72
CA THR A 58 -16.38 2.30 1.37
C THR A 58 -16.16 3.42 0.36
N ASP A 59 -16.95 4.47 0.36
CA ASP A 59 -16.83 5.61 -0.58
C ASP A 59 -15.53 6.41 -0.42
N ASP A 60 -14.57 5.93 0.36
CA ASP A 60 -13.33 6.60 0.66
C ASP A 60 -12.18 6.18 -0.26
N ILE A 61 -11.27 7.10 -0.52
CA ILE A 61 -10.01 6.86 -1.23
C ILE A 61 -9.09 6.11 -0.28
N TYR A 62 -8.74 4.86 -0.61
CA TYR A 62 -7.80 4.08 0.20
C TYR A 62 -6.34 4.33 -0.20
N ASN A 63 -5.47 4.05 0.74
CA ASN A 63 -4.02 4.20 0.66
C ASN A 63 -3.33 3.09 -0.15
N ASP A 64 -4.08 2.35 -0.94
CA ASP A 64 -3.54 1.32 -1.80
C ASP A 64 -3.08 1.95 -3.12
N LEU A 65 -1.98 1.45 -3.65
CA LEU A 65 -1.29 2.02 -4.79
C LEU A 65 -1.50 1.15 -6.02
N GLY A 66 -1.89 1.76 -7.13
CA GLY A 66 -1.94 1.11 -8.43
C GLY A 66 -1.20 1.91 -9.50
N PHE A 67 -0.35 1.24 -10.26
CA PHE A 67 0.36 1.87 -11.36
C PHE A 67 0.67 0.90 -12.49
N LEU A 68 0.86 1.46 -13.69
CA LEU A 68 1.27 0.70 -14.89
C LEU A 68 2.72 1.00 -15.23
N VAL A 69 3.46 -0.07 -15.53
CA VAL A 69 4.78 0.00 -16.15
C VAL A 69 4.78 -0.93 -17.35
N GLY A 70 4.90 -0.38 -18.55
CA GLY A 70 4.79 -1.18 -19.78
C GLY A 70 3.42 -1.88 -19.88
N ASP A 71 3.45 -3.20 -19.88
CA ASP A 71 2.26 -4.08 -19.89
C ASP A 71 1.91 -4.68 -18.52
N ARG A 72 2.60 -4.27 -17.46
CA ARG A 72 2.36 -4.73 -16.09
C ARG A 72 1.48 -3.74 -15.32
N LEU A 73 0.46 -4.27 -14.66
CA LEU A 73 -0.36 -3.55 -13.69
C LEU A 73 0.05 -4.00 -12.28
N VAL A 74 0.76 -3.14 -11.58
CA VAL A 74 1.15 -3.38 -10.19
C VAL A 74 0.05 -2.83 -9.28
N ILE A 75 -0.46 -3.68 -8.40
CA ILE A 75 -1.35 -3.32 -7.31
C ILE A 75 -0.63 -3.64 -6.01
N LEU A 76 -0.37 -2.60 -5.23
CA LEU A 76 0.30 -2.69 -3.96
C LEU A 76 -0.67 -2.26 -2.85
N VAL A 77 -0.98 -3.20 -1.98
CA VAL A 77 -1.78 -2.96 -0.80
C VAL A 77 -0.85 -2.82 0.40
N GLU A 78 -1.00 -1.77 1.18
CA GLU A 78 -0.32 -1.70 2.45
C GLU A 78 -0.99 -2.66 3.45
N ALA A 79 -0.26 -3.67 3.91
CA ALA A 79 -0.69 -4.44 5.05
C ALA A 79 -0.36 -3.67 6.32
N GLN A 80 -1.35 -3.48 7.16
CA GLN A 80 -1.18 -2.97 8.51
C GLN A 80 -0.27 -3.91 9.32
N SER A 81 0.16 -3.47 10.50
CA SER A 81 0.93 -4.30 11.43
C SER A 81 0.24 -5.60 11.86
N THR A 82 -1.07 -5.72 11.64
CA THR A 82 -1.85 -6.92 11.92
C THR A 82 -1.93 -7.79 10.66
N TRP A 83 -1.50 -9.05 10.79
CA TRP A 83 -1.62 -10.02 9.70
C TRP A 83 -3.09 -10.32 9.42
N THR A 84 -3.48 -10.28 8.15
CA THR A 84 -4.78 -10.74 7.69
C THR A 84 -4.67 -11.44 6.34
N GLU A 85 -5.23 -12.62 6.24
CA GLU A 85 -5.29 -13.39 5.00
C GLU A 85 -6.36 -12.86 4.04
N ASN A 86 -7.28 -12.02 4.54
CA ASN A 86 -8.28 -11.34 3.71
C ASN A 86 -7.65 -10.38 2.68
N ILE A 87 -6.35 -10.10 2.78
CA ILE A 87 -5.61 -9.27 1.84
C ILE A 87 -5.72 -9.78 0.40
N VAL A 88 -5.80 -11.11 0.20
CA VAL A 88 -5.94 -11.67 -1.15
C VAL A 88 -7.29 -11.33 -1.77
N ILE A 89 -8.37 -11.30 -0.97
CA ILE A 89 -9.70 -10.89 -1.43
C ILE A 89 -9.71 -9.39 -1.75
N ARG A 90 -9.13 -8.54 -0.87
CA ARG A 90 -9.01 -7.10 -1.13
C ARG A 90 -8.26 -6.84 -2.44
N SER A 91 -7.11 -7.48 -2.62
CA SER A 91 -6.30 -7.33 -3.83
C SER A 91 -7.05 -7.72 -5.11
N LEU A 92 -7.87 -8.79 -5.06
CA LEU A 92 -8.71 -9.20 -6.17
C LEU A 92 -9.81 -8.17 -6.49
N ILE A 93 -10.47 -7.62 -5.47
CA ILE A 93 -11.49 -6.59 -5.65
C ILE A 93 -10.86 -5.37 -6.32
N TYR A 94 -9.70 -4.90 -5.85
CA TYR A 94 -8.99 -3.77 -6.47
C TYR A 94 -8.57 -4.07 -7.91
N LEU A 95 -8.05 -5.27 -8.17
CA LEU A 95 -7.68 -5.68 -9.52
C LEU A 95 -8.88 -5.63 -10.46
N MET A 96 -10.00 -6.22 -10.08
CA MET A 96 -11.18 -6.29 -10.94
C MET A 96 -11.78 -4.91 -11.23
N THR A 97 -11.81 -4.04 -10.24
CA THR A 97 -12.25 -2.64 -10.43
C THR A 97 -11.31 -1.88 -11.31
N THR A 98 -10.01 -2.01 -11.08
CA THR A 98 -8.99 -1.35 -11.89
C THR A 98 -9.08 -1.80 -13.35
N TYR A 99 -9.30 -3.09 -13.61
CA TYR A 99 -9.54 -3.59 -14.97
C TYR A 99 -10.83 -3.03 -15.57
N GLN A 100 -11.90 -2.96 -14.82
CA GLN A 100 -13.16 -2.40 -15.29
C GLN A 100 -12.97 -0.96 -15.77
N ASP A 101 -12.27 -0.14 -15.00
CA ASP A 101 -11.96 1.24 -15.35
C ASP A 101 -10.96 1.34 -16.51
N TYR A 102 -9.97 0.45 -16.54
CA TYR A 102 -9.04 0.37 -17.65
C TYR A 102 -9.77 0.08 -18.98
N PHE A 103 -10.69 -0.89 -19.00
CA PHE A 103 -11.46 -1.21 -20.21
C PHE A 103 -12.36 -0.05 -20.64
N LYS A 104 -13.01 0.63 -19.70
CA LYS A 104 -13.80 1.85 -19.99
C LYS A 104 -12.93 2.95 -20.62
N ARG A 105 -11.79 3.27 -20.00
CA ARG A 105 -10.87 4.32 -20.50
C ARG A 105 -10.26 3.98 -21.86
N THR A 106 -9.93 2.72 -22.08
CA THR A 106 -9.36 2.26 -23.35
C THR A 106 -10.42 1.90 -24.40
N LYS A 107 -11.72 2.14 -24.09
CA LYS A 107 -12.86 1.89 -24.96
C LYS A 107 -12.91 0.44 -25.50
N GLN A 108 -12.52 -0.53 -24.68
CA GLN A 108 -12.59 -1.93 -25.04
C GLN A 108 -13.99 -2.49 -24.79
N ASN A 109 -14.53 -3.20 -25.78
CA ASN A 109 -15.83 -3.84 -25.69
C ASN A 109 -15.66 -5.32 -25.32
N LEU A 110 -16.09 -5.69 -24.09
CA LEU A 110 -15.99 -7.06 -23.57
C LEU A 110 -16.89 -8.07 -24.33
N TYR A 111 -17.91 -7.56 -25.04
CA TYR A 111 -18.85 -8.40 -25.80
C TYR A 111 -18.46 -8.56 -27.28
N ALA A 112 -17.38 -7.89 -27.69
CA ALA A 112 -16.89 -8.05 -29.07
C ALA A 112 -16.18 -9.40 -29.23
N SER A 113 -16.19 -9.95 -30.44
CA SER A 113 -15.47 -11.17 -30.77
C SER A 113 -13.95 -11.02 -30.74
N ARG A 114 -13.46 -9.79 -30.84
CA ARG A 114 -12.02 -9.50 -30.75
C ARG A 114 -11.55 -9.61 -29.31
N LYS A 115 -10.44 -10.38 -29.10
CA LYS A 115 -9.78 -10.47 -27.80
C LYS A 115 -9.36 -9.08 -27.30
N ILE A 116 -9.77 -8.74 -26.09
CA ILE A 116 -9.36 -7.50 -25.41
C ILE A 116 -7.87 -7.53 -25.06
N LYS A 117 -7.28 -6.35 -24.92
CA LYS A 117 -5.91 -6.18 -24.40
C LYS A 117 -6.00 -5.76 -22.94
N MET A 118 -5.26 -6.43 -22.10
CA MET A 118 -5.19 -6.09 -20.67
C MET A 118 -3.75 -6.24 -20.19
N PRO A 119 -3.30 -5.36 -19.28
CA PRO A 119 -1.98 -5.49 -18.68
C PRO A 119 -1.91 -6.73 -17.77
N LYS A 120 -0.70 -7.29 -17.63
CA LYS A 120 -0.46 -8.41 -16.72
C LYS A 120 -0.55 -7.94 -15.28
N PRO A 121 -1.40 -8.55 -14.43
CA PRO A 121 -1.54 -8.13 -13.04
C PRO A 121 -0.41 -8.68 -12.17
N GLU A 122 0.05 -7.86 -11.23
CA GLU A 122 0.96 -8.25 -10.17
C GLU A 122 0.44 -7.69 -8.85
N LEU A 123 0.25 -8.57 -7.87
CA LEU A 123 -0.37 -8.24 -6.59
C LEU A 123 0.68 -8.35 -5.48
N TYR A 124 0.86 -7.27 -4.75
CA TYR A 124 1.82 -7.17 -3.66
C TYR A 124 1.18 -6.62 -2.39
N VAL A 125 1.79 -6.95 -1.26
CA VAL A 125 1.49 -6.36 0.04
C VAL A 125 2.79 -6.10 0.78
N ILE A 126 2.94 -4.92 1.39
CA ILE A 126 4.06 -4.64 2.30
C ILE A 126 3.59 -4.92 3.72
N TYR A 127 4.23 -5.87 4.38
CA TYR A 127 3.95 -6.21 5.78
C TYR A 127 4.90 -5.48 6.72
N THR A 128 4.33 -4.72 7.66
CA THR A 128 5.09 -3.89 8.60
C THR A 128 5.07 -4.39 10.04
N GLY A 129 4.42 -5.53 10.28
CA GLY A 129 4.32 -6.14 11.62
C GLY A 129 5.48 -7.09 11.95
N ASP A 130 5.41 -7.63 13.15
CA ASP A 130 6.39 -8.59 13.67
C ASP A 130 5.78 -10.01 13.61
N ARG A 131 6.05 -10.73 12.53
CA ARG A 131 5.64 -12.13 12.36
C ARG A 131 6.88 -13.01 12.32
N LYS A 132 6.83 -14.19 12.95
CA LYS A 132 7.96 -15.14 12.97
C LYS A 132 8.14 -15.88 11.66
N ASP A 133 7.02 -16.26 11.05
CA ASP A 133 6.98 -16.89 9.74
C ASP A 133 6.79 -15.81 8.67
N HIS A 134 7.54 -15.93 7.58
CA HIS A 134 7.54 -14.98 6.48
C HIS A 134 7.10 -15.69 5.19
N PRO A 135 5.79 -16.00 5.02
CA PRO A 135 5.31 -16.59 3.78
C PRO A 135 5.57 -15.64 2.62
N GLU A 136 6.11 -16.17 1.54
CA GLU A 136 6.41 -15.38 0.33
C GLU A 136 5.12 -14.94 -0.38
N TYR A 137 4.09 -15.79 -0.31
CA TYR A 137 2.79 -15.55 -0.94
C TYR A 137 1.64 -15.86 0.00
N ILE A 138 0.53 -15.17 -0.20
CA ILE A 138 -0.78 -15.54 0.31
C ILE A 138 -1.61 -15.97 -0.90
N SER A 139 -2.07 -17.22 -0.90
CA SER A 139 -2.84 -17.81 -2.00
C SER A 139 -4.32 -17.91 -1.63
N LEU A 140 -5.18 -17.55 -2.58
CA LEU A 140 -6.64 -17.66 -2.40
C LEU A 140 -7.06 -19.11 -2.14
N SER A 141 -6.49 -20.05 -2.91
CA SER A 141 -6.80 -21.47 -2.79
C SER A 141 -6.37 -22.03 -1.44
N ASP A 142 -5.16 -21.68 -0.96
CA ASP A 142 -4.66 -22.20 0.31
C ASP A 142 -5.48 -21.69 1.50
N VAL A 143 -5.83 -20.40 1.48
CA VAL A 143 -6.52 -19.76 2.61
C VAL A 143 -8.00 -20.15 2.66
N PHE A 144 -8.69 -20.11 1.53
CA PHE A 144 -10.16 -20.20 1.51
C PHE A 144 -10.70 -21.52 0.97
N PHE A 145 -9.88 -22.29 0.22
CA PHE A 145 -10.36 -23.49 -0.49
C PHE A 145 -9.57 -24.75 -0.13
N GLY A 146 -8.87 -24.76 1.02
CA GLY A 146 -8.15 -25.93 1.51
C GLY A 146 -7.05 -26.43 0.56
N GLY A 147 -6.42 -25.53 -0.20
CA GLY A 147 -5.38 -25.85 -1.19
C GLY A 147 -5.91 -26.34 -2.54
N HIS A 148 -7.23 -26.36 -2.73
CA HIS A 148 -7.82 -26.75 -4.02
C HIS A 148 -7.75 -25.60 -5.03
N THR A 149 -6.84 -25.69 -5.98
CA THR A 149 -6.76 -24.81 -7.15
C THR A 149 -7.84 -25.22 -8.14
N GLY A 150 -9.05 -24.66 -8.01
CA GLY A 150 -10.16 -24.95 -8.89
C GLY A 150 -10.17 -24.09 -10.15
N PHE A 151 -11.27 -23.40 -10.38
CA PHE A 151 -11.44 -22.52 -11.56
C PHE A 151 -10.75 -21.16 -11.41
N ILE A 152 -10.48 -20.71 -10.18
CA ILE A 152 -9.86 -19.43 -9.88
C ILE A 152 -8.84 -19.62 -8.75
N ASP A 153 -7.66 -19.09 -8.96
CA ASP A 153 -6.67 -18.88 -7.91
C ASP A 153 -6.01 -17.51 -8.10
N ALA A 154 -5.56 -16.93 -7.01
CA ALA A 154 -4.80 -15.69 -7.01
C ALA A 154 -3.75 -15.74 -5.90
N LYS A 155 -2.61 -15.12 -6.16
CA LYS A 155 -1.50 -15.03 -5.21
C LYS A 155 -1.11 -13.58 -5.02
N VAL A 156 -0.95 -13.18 -3.78
CA VAL A 156 -0.39 -11.89 -3.39
C VAL A 156 1.00 -12.13 -2.83
N LYS A 157 2.01 -11.48 -3.41
CA LYS A 157 3.38 -11.57 -2.91
C LYS A 157 3.54 -10.66 -1.71
N VAL A 158 4.12 -11.20 -0.63
CA VAL A 158 4.36 -10.45 0.61
C VAL A 158 5.78 -9.88 0.59
N LEU A 159 5.87 -8.58 0.76
CA LEU A 159 7.13 -7.85 0.84
C LEU A 159 7.41 -7.51 2.31
N TYR A 160 8.60 -7.84 2.75
CA TYR A 160 9.08 -7.58 4.11
C TYR A 160 10.24 -6.59 4.07
N GLY A 161 10.45 -5.87 5.17
CA GLY A 161 11.72 -5.18 5.36
C GLY A 161 12.84 -6.18 5.55
N THR A 162 13.96 -5.91 4.90
CA THR A 162 15.21 -6.68 4.99
C THR A 162 16.30 -5.82 5.65
N ASP A 163 17.52 -6.33 5.71
CA ASP A 163 18.69 -5.54 6.13
C ASP A 163 19.27 -4.70 4.98
N GLU A 164 18.67 -4.76 3.79
CA GLU A 164 19.07 -3.96 2.63
C GLU A 164 18.55 -2.53 2.75
N ASP A 165 19.30 -1.56 2.20
CA ASP A 165 18.93 -0.15 2.17
C ASP A 165 18.04 0.17 0.94
N ASP A 166 16.96 -0.59 0.77
CA ASP A 166 15.94 -0.36 -0.24
C ASP A 166 14.75 0.43 0.32
N ILE A 167 13.92 0.98 -0.56
CA ILE A 167 12.80 1.85 -0.16
C ILE A 167 11.73 1.12 0.66
N ILE A 168 11.54 -0.20 0.45
CA ILE A 168 10.59 -1.01 1.21
C ILE A 168 11.09 -1.19 2.63
N SER A 169 12.36 -1.55 2.79
CA SER A 169 13.03 -1.72 4.09
C SER A 169 13.09 -0.41 4.87
N GLN A 170 13.33 0.71 4.20
CA GLN A 170 13.29 2.03 4.82
C GLN A 170 11.86 2.38 5.29
N TYR A 171 10.83 2.10 4.49
CA TYR A 171 9.44 2.33 4.89
C TYR A 171 9.02 1.45 6.07
N VAL A 172 9.36 0.15 6.05
CA VAL A 172 9.09 -0.76 7.18
C VAL A 172 9.80 -0.28 8.46
N THR A 173 11.05 0.19 8.33
CA THR A 173 11.80 0.74 9.46
C THR A 173 11.16 2.01 10.00
N PHE A 174 10.71 2.92 9.13
CA PHE A 174 9.96 4.11 9.53
C PHE A 174 8.72 3.73 10.37
N THR A 175 7.94 2.74 9.93
CA THR A 175 6.74 2.30 10.65
C THR A 175 7.08 1.66 12.01
N LYS A 176 8.19 0.92 12.11
CA LYS A 176 8.66 0.36 13.38
C LYS A 176 9.07 1.45 14.36
N VAL A 177 9.87 2.42 13.92
CA VAL A 177 10.26 3.57 14.74
C VAL A 177 9.02 4.32 15.23
N TYR A 178 8.06 4.60 14.33
CA TYR A 178 6.81 5.25 14.72
C TYR A 178 6.05 4.46 15.80
N ASN A 179 5.93 3.14 15.64
CA ASN A 179 5.25 2.30 16.64
C ASN A 179 5.95 2.32 18.01
N GLU A 180 7.29 2.37 18.02
CA GLU A 180 8.08 2.47 19.25
C GLU A 180 7.82 3.81 19.96
N GLN A 181 7.84 4.92 19.19
CA GLN A 181 7.56 6.24 19.75
C GLN A 181 6.10 6.36 20.23
N MET A 182 5.15 5.75 19.52
CA MET A 182 3.75 5.66 19.94
C MET A 182 3.56 4.94 21.28
N LYS A 183 4.35 3.91 21.56
CA LYS A 183 4.30 3.22 22.87
C LYS A 183 4.83 4.11 23.99
N GLN A 184 5.80 4.99 23.69
CA GLN A 184 6.46 5.84 24.67
C GLN A 184 5.69 7.13 24.95
N TYR A 185 5.23 7.82 23.91
CA TYR A 185 4.66 9.19 24.01
C TYR A 185 3.17 9.26 23.66
N GLY A 186 2.56 8.13 23.30
CA GLY A 186 1.15 8.11 22.83
C GLY A 186 0.95 8.87 21.51
N ARG A 187 -0.27 9.34 21.27
CA ARG A 187 -0.65 10.11 20.07
C ARG A 187 -0.37 11.60 20.30
N THR A 188 0.87 11.98 20.16
CA THR A 188 1.32 13.34 20.42
C THR A 188 2.18 13.86 19.27
N ARG A 189 2.29 15.18 19.18
CA ARG A 189 3.25 15.82 18.28
C ARG A 189 4.68 15.36 18.53
N GLU A 190 5.03 15.07 19.79
CA GLU A 190 6.34 14.57 20.18
C GLU A 190 6.66 13.22 19.52
N THR A 191 5.70 12.29 19.50
CA THR A 191 5.82 11.01 18.77
C THR A 191 6.24 11.22 17.32
N ILE A 192 5.58 12.18 16.64
CA ILE A 192 5.85 12.47 15.23
C ILE A 192 7.26 13.05 15.06
N MET A 193 7.59 14.05 15.86
CA MET A 193 8.89 14.73 15.77
C MET A 193 10.05 13.80 16.08
N GLU A 194 9.93 12.97 17.14
CA GLU A 194 10.95 11.97 17.47
C GLU A 194 11.08 10.89 16.39
N THR A 195 9.97 10.42 15.82
CA THR A 195 10.01 9.49 14.68
C THR A 195 10.82 10.07 13.53
N ILE A 196 10.51 11.30 13.12
CA ILE A 196 11.22 11.99 12.02
C ILE A 196 12.70 12.18 12.35
N ARG A 197 13.02 12.63 13.58
CA ARG A 197 14.39 12.82 14.03
C ARG A 197 15.19 11.51 13.95
N ILE A 198 14.69 10.45 14.58
CA ILE A 198 15.36 9.15 14.63
C ILE A 198 15.55 8.57 13.22
N CYS A 199 14.53 8.68 12.37
CA CYS A 199 14.63 8.19 11.00
C CYS A 199 15.68 8.96 10.19
N LYS A 200 15.73 10.29 10.32
CA LYS A 200 16.76 11.11 9.67
C LYS A 200 18.17 10.77 10.17
N ASP A 201 18.34 10.54 11.48
CA ASP A 201 19.63 10.16 12.06
C ASP A 201 20.10 8.78 11.59
N LYS A 202 19.17 7.84 11.40
CA LYS A 202 19.42 6.50 10.87
C LYS A 202 19.47 6.41 9.34
N ASN A 203 19.39 7.53 8.63
CA ASN A 203 19.31 7.59 7.16
C ASN A 203 18.08 6.89 6.56
N VAL A 204 17.01 6.71 7.33
CA VAL A 204 15.74 6.09 6.89
C VAL A 204 14.85 7.17 6.28
N LEU A 205 14.46 7.01 5.01
CA LEU A 205 13.67 7.98 4.23
C LEU A 205 14.18 9.42 4.38
N ARG A 206 15.48 9.59 4.59
CA ARG A 206 16.08 10.86 5.03
C ARG A 206 15.76 12.00 4.08
N GLU A 207 15.97 11.80 2.79
CA GLU A 207 15.73 12.85 1.79
C GLU A 207 14.26 13.25 1.74
N TYR A 208 13.35 12.26 1.76
CA TYR A 208 11.91 12.48 1.81
C TYR A 208 11.51 13.29 3.05
N LEU A 209 11.94 12.84 4.22
CA LEU A 209 11.62 13.50 5.50
C LEU A 209 12.26 14.89 5.63
N GLN A 210 13.43 15.13 5.02
CA GLN A 210 14.04 16.47 5.00
C GLN A 210 13.29 17.42 4.08
N SER A 211 12.92 16.97 2.89
CA SER A 211 12.28 17.82 1.87
C SER A 211 10.81 18.12 2.18
N ARG A 212 10.11 17.20 2.88
CA ARG A 212 8.66 17.28 3.12
C ARG A 212 8.27 17.21 4.60
N GLU A 213 9.18 17.57 5.52
CA GLU A 213 8.94 17.46 6.97
C GLU A 213 7.63 18.09 7.42
N LYS A 214 7.34 19.33 6.99
CA LYS A 214 6.10 20.05 7.37
C LYS A 214 4.85 19.32 6.87
N GLU A 215 4.92 18.79 5.66
CA GLU A 215 3.81 18.05 5.05
C GLU A 215 3.57 16.73 5.80
N VAL A 216 4.62 15.97 6.06
CA VAL A 216 4.56 14.72 6.83
C VAL A 216 3.99 14.97 8.23
N VAL A 217 4.48 16.00 8.93
CA VAL A 217 3.95 16.37 10.25
C VAL A 217 2.46 16.73 10.17
N SER A 218 2.04 17.50 9.16
CA SER A 218 0.64 17.89 8.96
C SER A 218 -0.26 16.68 8.72
N ILE A 219 0.17 15.77 7.83
CA ILE A 219 -0.56 14.52 7.53
C ILE A 219 -0.72 13.69 8.81
N MET A 220 0.37 13.50 9.55
CA MET A 220 0.36 12.70 10.78
C MET A 220 -0.47 13.33 11.90
N LEU A 221 -0.53 14.65 12.01
CA LEU A 221 -1.37 15.36 12.98
C LEU A 221 -2.86 15.31 12.63
N ALA A 222 -3.20 15.52 11.35
CA ALA A 222 -4.59 15.48 10.89
C ALA A 222 -5.31 14.19 11.28
N MET A 223 -4.61 13.08 11.25
CA MET A 223 -5.17 11.78 11.64
C MET A 223 -5.29 11.58 13.18
N TYR A 224 -4.65 12.42 13.99
CA TYR A 224 -4.91 12.44 15.44
C TYR A 224 -6.23 13.15 15.72
N ASP A 225 -6.46 14.29 15.07
CA ASP A 225 -7.65 15.13 15.25
C ASP A 225 -8.93 14.39 14.82
N GLU A 226 -8.90 13.68 13.68
CA GLU A 226 -10.03 12.88 13.21
C GLU A 226 -10.44 11.79 14.22
N LYS A 227 -9.48 11.22 14.95
CA LYS A 227 -9.75 10.17 15.94
C LYS A 227 -10.22 10.72 17.31
N GLU A 228 -10.00 11.97 17.61
CA GLU A 228 -10.58 12.62 18.81
C GLU A 228 -12.04 13.01 18.58
N ILE A 229 -12.38 13.54 17.39
CA ILE A 229 -13.76 13.89 17.00
C ILE A 229 -14.69 12.67 17.02
N LEU A 230 -14.18 11.48 16.75
CA LEU A 230 -14.95 10.23 16.76
C LEU A 230 -15.08 9.59 18.16
N ARG A 231 -14.53 10.18 19.22
CA ARG A 231 -14.62 9.69 20.61
C ARG A 231 -15.54 10.52 21.50
N GLU A 232 -16.01 11.68 21.02
CA GLU A 232 -17.06 12.48 21.65
C GLU A 232 -18.45 12.17 21.02
#